data_fa566de20a0b3974c3c7259effde440a
#
_entry.id   fa566de20a0b3974c3c7259effde440a
#
_cell.length_a   1.000
_cell.length_b   1.000
_cell.length_c   1.000
_cell.angle_alpha   90.00
_cell.angle_beta   90.00
_cell.angle_gamma   90.00
#
_symmetry.space_group_name_H-M   'P 1'
#
loop_
_entity.id
_entity.type
_entity.pdbx_description
1 polymer ?
#
loop_
_entity_poly.entity_id
_entity_poly.type
_entity_poly.pdbx_seq_one_letter_code
_entity_poly.pdbx_strand_id
1 'polypeptide(L)'
;MPMDIRTYLGIRIHDARKACDLTQQELSDETSVSLKMIQGIEGGSVNPSYKILFPIVRRLGLTTSDLFSLEPDEQEEEVNRFLGKFRACNRTNRQILLHTLDFLAEQLLTHQKDDSEIP
;
A
#
# COMPACT_ATOMS: atom_id res chain seq x y z
N MET A 1 14.20 13.28 1.42
CA MET A 1 14.62 11.92 1.03
C MET A 1 13.46 10.98 1.17
N PRO A 2 13.18 10.18 0.14
CA PRO A 2 12.15 9.16 0.31
C PRO A 2 12.60 8.15 1.37
N MET A 3 11.67 7.70 2.18
CA MET A 3 11.92 6.69 3.20
C MET A 3 12.30 5.37 2.54
N ASP A 4 13.30 4.68 3.08
CA ASP A 4 13.66 3.33 2.66
C ASP A 4 12.44 2.42 2.86
N ILE A 5 12.19 1.54 1.88
CA ILE A 5 11.04 0.62 1.93
C ILE A 5 11.08 -0.30 3.16
N ARG A 6 12.28 -0.69 3.61
CA ARG A 6 12.43 -1.52 4.81
C ARG A 6 12.04 -0.75 6.06
N THR A 7 12.42 0.52 6.15
CA THR A 7 12.03 1.39 7.25
C THR A 7 10.53 1.61 7.26
N TYR A 8 9.93 1.85 6.08
CA TYR A 8 8.49 2.03 5.94
C TYR A 8 7.74 0.77 6.40
N LEU A 9 8.16 -0.40 5.93
CA LEU A 9 7.55 -1.66 6.34
C LEU A 9 7.65 -1.87 7.84
N GLY A 10 8.83 -1.59 8.41
CA GLY A 10 9.07 -1.73 9.85
C GLY A 10 8.13 -0.88 10.68
N ILE A 11 7.91 0.36 10.28
CA ILE A 11 6.99 1.27 10.96
C ILE A 11 5.56 0.74 10.88
N ARG A 12 5.13 0.26 9.72
CA ARG A 12 3.78 -0.28 9.55
C ARG A 12 3.55 -1.51 10.40
N ILE A 13 4.50 -2.42 10.45
CA ILE A 13 4.41 -3.62 11.28
C ILE A 13 4.40 -3.24 12.77
N HIS A 14 5.29 -2.35 13.17
CA HIS A 14 5.35 -1.87 14.55
C HIS A 14 4.02 -1.24 14.99
N ASP A 15 3.49 -0.33 14.20
CA ASP A 15 2.26 0.38 14.53
C ASP A 15 1.07 -0.58 14.58
N ALA A 16 0.99 -1.50 13.63
CA ALA A 16 -0.10 -2.50 13.60
C ALA A 16 -0.01 -3.44 14.80
N ARG A 17 1.20 -3.85 15.18
CA ARG A 17 1.41 -4.68 16.36
C ARG A 17 0.94 -3.96 17.63
N LYS A 18 1.33 -2.68 17.78
CA LYS A 18 0.89 -1.87 18.91
C LYS A 18 -0.63 -1.69 18.93
N ALA A 19 -1.23 -1.50 17.76
CA ALA A 19 -2.68 -1.37 17.65
C ALA A 19 -3.40 -2.66 18.06
N CYS A 20 -2.76 -3.81 17.88
CA CYS A 20 -3.28 -5.11 18.33
C CYS A 20 -2.93 -5.42 19.79
N ASP A 21 -2.25 -4.51 20.46
CA ASP A 21 -1.83 -4.66 21.86
C ASP A 21 -0.95 -5.90 22.09
N LEU A 22 -0.04 -6.14 21.14
CA LEU A 22 0.87 -7.28 21.17
C LEU A 22 2.30 -6.81 21.45
N THR A 23 3.04 -7.60 22.23
CA THR A 23 4.48 -7.47 22.35
C THR A 23 5.14 -8.15 21.13
N GLN A 24 6.40 -7.84 20.88
CA GLN A 24 7.16 -8.52 19.85
C GLN A 24 7.25 -10.02 20.11
N GLN A 25 7.41 -10.41 21.39
CA GLN A 25 7.46 -11.82 21.77
C GLN A 25 6.13 -12.53 21.50
N GLU A 26 5.02 -11.87 21.82
CA GLU A 26 3.70 -12.44 21.55
C GLU A 26 3.47 -12.62 20.06
N LEU A 27 3.87 -11.63 19.24
CA LEU A 27 3.77 -11.75 17.79
C LEU A 27 4.64 -12.91 17.26
N SER A 28 5.85 -13.05 17.81
CA SER A 28 6.72 -14.18 17.49
C SER A 28 6.05 -15.52 17.80
N ASP A 29 5.48 -15.63 18.99
CA ASP A 29 4.85 -16.87 19.44
C ASP A 29 3.64 -17.23 18.56
N GLU A 30 2.85 -16.24 18.16
CA GLU A 30 1.63 -16.47 17.39
C GLU A 30 1.88 -16.71 15.89
N THR A 31 3.00 -16.21 15.36
CA THR A 31 3.31 -16.32 13.93
C THR A 31 4.36 -17.37 13.61
N SER A 32 5.03 -17.90 14.62
CA SER A 32 6.19 -18.77 14.48
C SER A 32 7.38 -18.12 13.75
N VAL A 33 7.38 -16.79 13.69
CA VAL A 33 8.51 -16.01 13.19
C VAL A 33 9.41 -15.67 14.38
N SER A 34 10.73 -15.82 14.25
CA SER A 34 11.63 -15.59 15.37
C SER A 34 11.56 -14.15 15.88
N LEU A 35 11.75 -13.98 17.17
CA LEU A 35 11.81 -12.64 17.78
C LEU A 35 12.86 -11.78 17.10
N LYS A 36 14.02 -12.33 16.83
CA LYS A 36 15.11 -11.63 16.14
C LYS A 36 14.69 -11.13 14.76
N MET A 37 13.95 -11.93 14.02
CA MET A 37 13.43 -11.53 12.70
C MET A 37 12.44 -10.38 12.84
N ILE A 38 11.51 -10.46 13.80
CA ILE A 38 10.54 -9.39 14.03
C ILE A 38 11.24 -8.08 14.42
N GLN A 39 12.23 -8.17 15.30
CA GLN A 39 13.02 -7.00 15.68
C GLN A 39 13.75 -6.39 14.48
N GLY A 40 14.30 -7.25 13.61
CA GLY A 40 14.96 -6.78 12.38
C GLY A 40 14.02 -6.11 11.41
N ILE A 41 12.81 -6.65 11.25
CA ILE A 41 11.78 -6.06 10.38
C ILE A 41 11.36 -4.69 10.92
N GLU A 42 10.99 -4.62 12.19
CA GLU A 42 10.53 -3.37 12.81
C GLU A 42 11.62 -2.30 12.86
N GLY A 43 12.86 -2.73 12.97
CA GLY A 43 14.00 -1.82 12.96
C GLY A 43 14.45 -1.37 11.57
N GLY A 44 13.86 -1.92 10.53
CA GLY A 44 14.18 -1.55 9.15
C GLY A 44 15.49 -2.13 8.64
N SER A 45 16.05 -3.13 9.32
CA SER A 45 17.33 -3.74 8.95
C SER A 45 17.17 -4.99 8.09
N VAL A 46 15.95 -5.53 7.99
CA VAL A 46 15.66 -6.78 7.27
C VAL A 46 14.58 -6.53 6.24
N ASN A 47 14.79 -7.09 5.04
CA ASN A 47 13.75 -7.18 4.02
C ASN A 47 13.20 -8.62 4.06
N PRO A 48 12.06 -8.85 4.72
CA PRO A 48 11.57 -10.21 4.90
C PRO A 48 11.08 -10.81 3.59
N SER A 49 11.27 -12.12 3.45
CA SER A 49 10.65 -12.85 2.35
C SER A 49 9.13 -12.89 2.54
N TYR A 50 8.42 -13.18 1.45
CA TYR A 50 6.96 -13.34 1.50
C TYR A 50 6.54 -14.39 2.53
N LYS A 51 7.28 -15.50 2.61
CA LYS A 51 7.00 -16.59 3.55
C LYS A 51 7.04 -16.12 5.01
N ILE A 52 7.95 -15.21 5.32
CA ILE A 52 8.08 -14.63 6.66
C ILE A 52 7.01 -13.56 6.91
N LEU A 53 6.80 -12.71 5.93
CA LEU A 53 5.88 -11.58 6.05
C LEU A 53 4.42 -12.00 6.12
N PHE A 54 4.03 -13.02 5.37
CA PHE A 54 2.63 -13.44 5.23
C PHE A 54 1.94 -13.72 6.59
N PRO A 55 2.50 -14.58 7.47
CA PRO A 55 1.85 -14.82 8.76
C PRO A 55 1.74 -13.58 9.65
N ILE A 56 2.73 -12.69 9.57
CA ILE A 56 2.72 -11.43 10.32
C ILE A 56 1.55 -10.55 9.86
N VAL A 57 1.46 -10.35 8.56
CA VAL A 57 0.42 -9.50 7.94
C VAL A 57 -0.97 -10.06 8.26
N ARG A 58 -1.16 -11.37 8.17
CA ARG A 58 -2.43 -12.01 8.51
C ARG A 58 -2.80 -11.81 9.97
N ARG A 59 -1.84 -12.05 10.87
CA ARG A 59 -2.10 -11.91 12.30
C ARG A 59 -2.49 -10.49 12.69
N LEU A 60 -1.82 -9.50 12.08
CA LEU A 60 -2.05 -8.09 12.39
C LEU A 60 -3.24 -7.48 11.64
N GLY A 61 -3.84 -8.23 10.71
CA GLY A 61 -4.97 -7.72 9.94
C GLY A 61 -4.61 -6.61 8.98
N LEU A 62 -3.37 -6.57 8.51
CA LEU A 62 -2.93 -5.56 7.56
C LEU A 62 -3.47 -5.86 6.17
N THR A 63 -3.85 -4.80 5.46
CA THR A 63 -4.28 -4.88 4.06
C THR A 63 -3.12 -4.52 3.15
N THR A 64 -3.29 -4.78 1.86
CA THR A 64 -2.33 -4.34 0.84
C THR A 64 -2.14 -2.82 0.89
N SER A 65 -3.23 -2.08 1.07
CA SER A 65 -3.17 -0.62 1.19
C SER A 65 -2.32 -0.18 2.37
N ASP A 66 -2.45 -0.85 3.50
CA ASP A 66 -1.65 -0.51 4.69
C ASP A 66 -0.16 -0.68 4.45
N LEU A 67 0.22 -1.67 3.63
CA LEU A 67 1.62 -1.99 3.38
C LEU A 67 2.25 -1.13 2.28
N PHE A 68 1.48 -0.75 1.29
CA PHE A 68 2.02 -0.17 0.06
C PHE A 68 1.58 1.27 -0.20
N SER A 69 0.61 1.79 0.57
CA SER A 69 0.20 3.18 0.42
C SER A 69 1.09 4.08 1.27
N LEU A 70 1.74 5.01 0.61
CA LEU A 70 2.40 6.13 1.27
C LEU A 70 1.32 7.02 1.89
N GLU A 71 1.71 7.97 2.74
CA GLU A 71 0.76 8.93 3.29
C GLU A 71 0.04 9.63 2.13
N PRO A 72 -1.31 9.69 2.16
CA PRO A 72 -2.05 10.31 1.06
C PRO A 72 -1.68 11.79 0.93
N ASP A 73 -1.27 12.18 -0.27
CA ASP A 73 -1.10 13.59 -0.61
C ASP A 73 -2.44 14.14 -1.13
N GLU A 74 -2.47 15.42 -1.47
CA GLU A 74 -3.69 16.06 -1.98
C GLU A 74 -4.22 15.37 -3.25
N GLN A 75 -3.31 14.89 -4.11
CA GLN A 75 -3.70 14.20 -5.34
C GLN A 75 -4.39 12.88 -5.04
N GLU A 76 -3.91 12.14 -4.05
CA GLU A 76 -4.56 10.89 -3.65
C GLU A 76 -5.93 11.14 -3.05
N GLU A 77 -6.11 12.22 -2.30
CA GLU A 77 -7.42 12.59 -1.76
C GLU A 77 -8.41 12.91 -2.88
N GLU A 78 -7.95 13.61 -3.92
CA GLU A 78 -8.78 13.88 -5.10
C GLU A 78 -9.17 12.61 -5.83
N VAL A 79 -8.22 11.69 -6.02
CA VAL A 79 -8.47 10.38 -6.64
C VAL A 79 -9.49 9.61 -5.82
N ASN A 80 -9.33 9.57 -4.51
CA ASN A 80 -10.25 8.84 -3.63
C ASN A 80 -11.65 9.42 -3.65
N ARG A 81 -11.79 10.75 -3.74
CA ARG A 81 -13.10 11.40 -3.89
C ARG A 81 -13.75 11.01 -5.21
N PHE A 82 -12.97 10.98 -6.29
CA PHE A 82 -13.49 10.53 -7.58
C PHE A 82 -13.93 9.07 -7.54
N LEU A 83 -13.13 8.19 -6.93
CA LEU A 83 -13.47 6.78 -6.79
C LEU A 83 -14.77 6.59 -6.00
N GLY A 84 -14.99 7.42 -4.97
CA GLY A 84 -16.24 7.40 -4.23
C GLY A 84 -17.44 7.72 -5.11
N LYS A 85 -17.32 8.76 -5.93
CA LYS A 85 -18.37 9.12 -6.89
C LYS A 85 -18.60 8.03 -7.93
N PHE A 86 -17.51 7.44 -8.42
CA PHE A 86 -17.57 6.34 -9.39
C PHE A 86 -18.33 5.14 -8.80
N ARG A 87 -18.01 4.77 -7.57
CA ARG A 87 -18.66 3.63 -6.89
C ARG A 87 -20.13 3.90 -6.60
N ALA A 88 -20.53 5.16 -6.43
CA ALA A 88 -21.92 5.55 -6.22
C ALA A 88 -22.78 5.44 -7.48
N CYS A 89 -22.16 5.41 -8.65
CA CYS A 89 -22.88 5.27 -9.92
C CYS A 89 -23.42 3.86 -10.08
N ASN A 90 -24.54 3.72 -10.81
CA ASN A 90 -25.04 2.41 -11.21
C ASN A 90 -24.11 1.78 -12.25
N ARG A 91 -24.35 0.51 -12.56
CA ARG A 91 -23.50 -0.27 -13.48
C ARG A 91 -23.34 0.41 -14.84
N THR A 92 -24.46 0.90 -15.42
CA THR A 92 -24.44 1.54 -16.73
C THR A 92 -23.58 2.80 -16.72
N ASN A 93 -23.77 3.64 -15.72
CA ASN A 93 -23.01 4.89 -15.61
C ASN A 93 -21.53 4.63 -15.35
N ARG A 94 -21.20 3.60 -14.55
CA ARG A 94 -19.80 3.21 -14.36
C ARG A 94 -19.15 2.77 -15.66
N GLN A 95 -19.88 2.03 -16.50
CA GLN A 95 -19.35 1.61 -17.80
C GLN A 95 -19.11 2.79 -18.73
N ILE A 96 -20.01 3.77 -18.73
CA ILE A 96 -19.83 5.00 -19.50
C ILE A 96 -18.56 5.72 -19.05
N LEU A 97 -18.38 5.88 -17.75
CA LEU A 97 -17.19 6.53 -17.19
C LEU A 97 -15.92 5.78 -17.55
N LEU A 98 -15.93 4.45 -17.42
CA LEU A 98 -14.75 3.65 -17.71
C LEU A 98 -14.35 3.76 -19.19
N HIS A 99 -15.31 3.64 -20.10
CA HIS A 99 -15.02 3.77 -21.54
C HIS A 99 -14.49 5.15 -21.90
N THR A 100 -15.13 6.19 -21.37
CA THR A 100 -14.76 7.57 -21.66
C THR A 100 -13.38 7.91 -21.10
N LEU A 101 -13.14 7.57 -19.83
CA LEU A 101 -11.90 7.91 -19.16
C LEU A 101 -10.74 7.06 -19.65
N ASP A 102 -10.99 5.80 -19.98
CA ASP A 102 -9.94 4.93 -20.50
C ASP A 102 -9.42 5.46 -21.85
N PHE A 103 -10.36 5.83 -22.75
CA PHE A 103 -10.00 6.45 -24.03
C PHE A 103 -9.21 7.73 -23.83
N LEU A 104 -9.71 8.61 -22.95
CA LEU A 104 -9.05 9.88 -22.69
C LEU A 104 -7.68 9.68 -22.06
N ALA A 105 -7.56 8.73 -21.13
CA ALA A 105 -6.28 8.42 -20.49
C ALA A 105 -5.24 7.95 -21.51
N GLU A 106 -5.62 7.11 -22.46
CA GLU A 106 -4.73 6.66 -23.53
C GLU A 106 -4.22 7.82 -24.37
N GLN A 107 -5.13 8.75 -24.72
CA GLN A 107 -4.74 9.93 -25.51
C GLN A 107 -3.77 10.81 -24.75
N LEU A 108 -4.04 11.06 -23.46
CA LEU A 108 -3.18 11.89 -22.62
C LEU A 108 -1.82 11.25 -22.39
N LEU A 109 -1.76 9.94 -22.20
CA LEU A 109 -0.49 9.23 -22.02
C LEU A 109 0.34 9.27 -23.31
N THR A 110 -0.29 9.14 -24.47
CA THR A 110 0.39 9.25 -25.75
C THR A 110 1.03 10.61 -25.93
N HIS A 111 0.29 11.69 -25.65
CA HIS A 111 0.83 13.05 -25.72
C HIS A 111 1.93 13.28 -24.68
N GLN A 112 1.76 12.79 -23.48
CA GLN A 112 2.78 12.92 -22.44
C GLN A 112 4.08 12.22 -22.83
N LYS A 113 3.98 11.06 -23.48
CA LYS A 113 5.13 10.31 -23.96
C LYS A 113 5.86 11.06 -25.08
N ASP A 114 5.12 11.67 -26.02
CA ASP A 114 5.67 12.50 -27.08
C ASP A 114 6.39 13.71 -26.48
N ASP A 115 5.80 14.37 -25.48
CA ASP A 115 6.42 15.51 -24.80
C ASP A 115 7.71 15.12 -24.09
N SER A 116 7.76 13.93 -23.50
CA SER A 116 8.96 13.45 -22.80
C SER A 116 10.10 13.08 -23.73
N GLU A 117 9.83 12.85 -25.02
CA GLU A 117 10.83 12.53 -26.04
C GLU A 117 11.43 13.79 -26.67
N ILE A 118 10.88 14.96 -26.42
CA ILE A 118 11.39 16.23 -26.92
C ILE A 118 12.54 16.69 -26.02
N PRO A 119 13.76 16.84 -26.55
CA PRO A 119 14.91 17.30 -25.78
C PRO A 119 14.78 18.75 -25.31
#